data_d672754bc55fd0a36896daed20d89c3b
#
_entry.id   d672754bc55fd0a36896daed20d89c3b
#
_cell.length_a   1.000
_cell.length_b   1.000
_cell.length_c   1.000
_cell.angle_alpha   90.00
_cell.angle_beta   90.00
_cell.angle_gamma   90.00
#
_symmetry.space_group_name_H-M   'P 1'
#
loop_
_entity.id
_entity.type
_entity.pdbx_description
1 polymer ?
#
loop_
_entity_poly.entity_id
_entity_poly.type
_entity_poly.pdbx_seq_one_letter_code
_entity_poly.pdbx_strand_id
1 'polypeptide(L)'
;MVDEVMEECLLCRQQRLRDMGLGVKDITHSYFLLDSPIIKAREDHYGPVRFMHSKHAASIQDCAVCHHVRPADPAAPETARCSACHQDSFREDHPDRIGLKAAYHLNCIECHKQQAKGPVDCLGCHPRNTPDHSQLVKLATNPDPTDVTRECLRCHASVGEDMLTTAHWLWKGHSPYTLDRRREVRHGKATTAVNNFXVSIISNEARCTSCHAGYGWKDATFDFSDMTRIDCLVCHDTTGTYKKTPTAAGMPDPKVDLVKVARNVGHTSRKTCGECHFNGGGAEAVKHADMSRQLLAPDRNCDIHMGGYDFQCSECHTTRNHRIPGRSSSVPVVEGALDCADCHGERPHYGNSILDHHLNKHTDSIDCNTCHSPVYAKCKPTKVWWDWSKAGDKDRKPQKDKYGQEDYDWKKGEFLWKESAKPVYRWFGGFTKRVLLGDKLDLNAPVTNLSEPVGGRTDPNSKIAPFKVMKGVQAADAKHGYLLVPHLFPRNEEDKTAYWKNRNWQKAFTDGMEVAGMPYSGEYQWIETWMYWRLHHEVMPAGMALSCVQCHSSLAGERTCDRCHQDSRQVDFKSLAHKGTDFSFMVTQGRDVSELVGTTDYIDFESLGYQGDPILHGGRFKKLPMGYKAEQ
;
A
#
# COMPACT_ATOMS: atom_id res chain seq x y z
N MET A 1 -34.16 17.56 6.30
CA MET A 1 -33.20 18.45 5.68
C MET A 1 -32.23 18.89 6.77
N VAL A 2 -31.19 18.13 6.91
CA VAL A 2 -30.12 18.57 7.79
C VAL A 2 -29.06 19.14 6.90
N ASP A 3 -29.13 20.42 6.74
CA ASP A 3 -28.09 21.13 6.04
C ASP A 3 -26.80 21.01 6.84
N GLU A 4 -25.68 21.10 6.16
CA GLU A 4 -24.39 21.34 6.79
C GLU A 4 -24.58 22.30 7.94
N VAL A 5 -24.31 21.81 9.14
CA VAL A 5 -24.40 22.71 10.29
C VAL A 5 -23.28 23.72 10.15
N MET A 6 -23.68 24.95 10.03
CA MET A 6 -22.77 26.06 9.77
C MET A 6 -21.65 26.11 10.80
N GLU A 7 -20.42 26.06 10.33
CA GLU A 7 -19.28 26.45 11.13
C GLU A 7 -19.31 27.96 11.25
N GLU A 8 -20.07 28.42 12.20
CA GLU A 8 -20.23 29.83 12.47
C GLU A 8 -19.29 30.24 13.59
N CYS A 9 -18.55 31.30 13.36
CA CYS A 9 -17.76 31.91 14.44
C CYS A 9 -18.68 32.18 15.64
N LEU A 10 -18.23 31.85 16.85
CA LEU A 10 -19.02 32.05 18.06
C LEU A 10 -19.55 33.49 18.16
N LEU A 11 -18.70 34.47 17.85
CA LEU A 11 -19.11 35.90 17.86
C LEU A 11 -20.15 36.20 16.81
N CYS A 12 -20.01 35.62 15.61
CA CYS A 12 -20.97 35.82 14.53
C CYS A 12 -22.32 35.23 14.90
N ARG A 13 -22.32 34.05 15.51
CA ARG A 13 -23.55 33.39 15.97
C ARG A 13 -24.17 34.18 17.12
N GLN A 14 -23.37 34.67 18.05
CA GLN A 14 -23.85 35.53 19.12
C GLN A 14 -24.53 36.76 18.58
N GLN A 15 -23.93 37.39 17.58
CA GLN A 15 -24.51 38.58 16.96
C GLN A 15 -25.83 38.24 16.28
N ARG A 16 -25.86 37.16 15.50
CA ARG A 16 -27.09 36.73 14.81
C ARG A 16 -28.21 36.43 15.80
N LEU A 17 -27.90 35.75 16.92
CA LEU A 17 -28.90 35.45 17.93
C LEU A 17 -29.41 36.73 18.61
N ARG A 18 -28.55 37.72 18.85
CA ARG A 18 -28.97 39.05 19.33
C ARG A 18 -29.90 39.70 18.32
N ASP A 19 -29.55 39.67 17.03
CA ASP A 19 -30.36 40.27 15.98
C ASP A 19 -31.72 39.58 15.84
N MET A 20 -31.81 38.30 16.22
CA MET A 20 -33.03 37.51 16.24
C MET A 20 -33.79 37.65 17.59
N GLY A 21 -33.27 38.46 18.53
CA GLY A 21 -33.87 38.61 19.83
C GLY A 21 -33.73 37.43 20.79
N LEU A 22 -32.80 36.52 20.48
CA LEU A 22 -32.56 35.31 21.29
C LEU A 22 -31.40 35.53 22.26
N GLY A 23 -31.55 35.01 23.46
CA GLY A 23 -30.56 35.21 24.54
C GLY A 23 -29.24 34.47 24.28
N VAL A 24 -28.14 35.13 24.68
CA VAL A 24 -26.78 34.61 24.48
C VAL A 24 -26.51 33.38 25.38
N LYS A 25 -27.31 33.14 26.40
CA LYS A 25 -27.12 32.00 27.32
C LYS A 25 -27.19 30.62 26.64
N ASP A 26 -27.91 30.54 25.54
CA ASP A 26 -28.13 29.26 24.88
C ASP A 26 -26.96 28.80 24.00
N ILE A 27 -25.95 29.65 23.82
CA ILE A 27 -24.80 29.34 22.96
C ILE A 27 -23.68 28.61 23.72
N THR A 28 -23.59 28.82 25.01
CA THR A 28 -22.46 28.34 25.82
C THR A 28 -22.36 26.82 25.88
N HIS A 29 -23.46 26.11 25.56
CA HIS A 29 -23.51 24.65 25.58
C HIS A 29 -23.93 24.07 24.22
N SER A 30 -23.94 24.90 23.16
CA SER A 30 -24.35 24.43 21.87
C SER A 30 -23.27 23.59 21.18
N TYR A 31 -23.68 22.55 20.54
CA TYR A 31 -22.83 21.75 19.66
C TYR A 31 -23.33 21.89 18.21
N PHE A 32 -22.42 21.67 17.29
CA PHE A 32 -22.77 21.57 15.87
C PHE A 32 -22.74 20.09 15.49
N LEU A 33 -23.66 19.68 14.64
CA LEU A 33 -23.60 18.38 13.99
C LEU A 33 -22.86 18.59 12.67
N LEU A 34 -21.61 18.12 12.63
CA LEU A 34 -20.83 18.14 11.38
C LEU A 34 -21.28 16.96 10.54
N ASP A 35 -21.99 17.24 9.48
CA ASP A 35 -22.62 16.30 8.59
C ASP A 35 -22.78 17.00 7.23
N SER A 36 -22.50 16.32 6.14
CA SER A 36 -22.53 16.97 4.84
C SER A 36 -23.18 16.10 3.76
N PRO A 37 -24.11 16.66 2.98
CA PRO A 37 -24.68 15.93 1.84
C PRO A 37 -23.63 15.58 0.79
N ILE A 38 -22.52 16.32 0.71
CA ILE A 38 -21.41 16.00 -0.21
C ILE A 38 -20.81 14.63 0.15
N ILE A 39 -20.60 14.38 1.44
CA ILE A 39 -20.06 13.10 1.94
C ILE A 39 -21.14 12.00 1.81
N LYS A 40 -22.39 12.32 2.14
CA LYS A 40 -23.50 11.36 2.10
C LYS A 40 -23.84 10.84 0.70
N ALA A 41 -23.44 11.54 -0.33
CA ALA A 41 -23.61 11.09 -1.71
C ALA A 41 -22.76 9.83 -1.97
N ARG A 42 -21.74 9.59 -1.12
CA ARG A 42 -20.94 8.37 -1.11
C ARG A 42 -21.38 7.47 0.02
N GLU A 43 -20.76 6.31 0.12
CA GLU A 43 -21.07 5.35 1.18
C GLU A 43 -20.66 5.92 2.55
N ASP A 44 -21.65 6.29 3.35
CA ASP A 44 -21.46 6.92 4.66
C ASP A 44 -21.48 5.86 5.77
N HIS A 45 -20.33 5.60 6.33
CA HIS A 45 -20.13 4.55 7.33
C HIS A 45 -20.30 5.03 8.78
N TYR A 46 -20.34 6.32 9.00
CA TYR A 46 -20.34 6.90 10.35
C TYR A 46 -21.41 7.98 10.47
N GLY A 47 -21.93 8.16 11.67
CA GLY A 47 -22.88 9.21 11.95
C GLY A 47 -22.22 10.58 12.11
N PRO A 48 -23.03 11.65 12.16
CA PRO A 48 -22.52 13.02 12.26
C PRO A 48 -21.73 13.26 13.54
N VAL A 49 -20.67 14.06 13.45
CA VAL A 49 -19.85 14.42 14.62
C VAL A 49 -20.53 15.51 15.44
N ARG A 50 -20.60 15.33 16.74
CA ARG A 50 -21.04 16.38 17.68
C ARG A 50 -19.83 17.23 18.05
N PHE A 51 -19.73 18.39 17.43
CA PHE A 51 -18.61 19.31 17.60
C PHE A 51 -18.96 20.42 18.60
N MET A 52 -18.26 20.47 19.71
CA MET A 52 -18.46 21.48 20.76
C MET A 52 -17.62 22.71 20.44
N HIS A 53 -18.10 23.56 19.56
CA HIS A 53 -17.39 24.77 19.10
C HIS A 53 -16.97 25.67 20.26
N SER A 54 -17.84 25.89 21.22
CA SER A 54 -17.54 26.76 22.39
C SER A 54 -16.34 26.28 23.19
N LYS A 55 -16.17 24.95 23.37
CA LYS A 55 -15.01 24.39 24.08
C LYS A 55 -13.71 24.65 23.31
N HIS A 56 -13.76 24.47 21.99
CA HIS A 56 -12.58 24.67 21.13
C HIS A 56 -12.21 26.15 21.09
N ALA A 57 -13.18 27.05 20.90
CA ALA A 57 -12.97 28.48 20.88
C ALA A 57 -12.38 29.00 22.21
N ALA A 58 -12.83 28.45 23.32
CA ALA A 58 -12.30 28.83 24.66
C ALA A 58 -10.85 28.34 24.85
N SER A 59 -10.49 27.19 24.27
CA SER A 59 -9.16 26.59 24.43
C SER A 59 -8.14 27.18 23.46
N ILE A 60 -8.55 27.51 22.23
CA ILE A 60 -7.62 27.85 21.15
C ILE A 60 -7.47 29.36 20.96
N GLN A 61 -8.43 30.17 21.22
CA GLN A 61 -8.41 31.63 21.15
C GLN A 61 -8.14 32.23 19.74
N ASP A 62 -7.38 31.57 18.88
CA ASP A 62 -7.12 32.02 17.51
C ASP A 62 -8.03 31.27 16.53
N CYS A 63 -9.01 31.95 16.01
CA CYS A 63 -10.00 31.39 15.07
C CYS A 63 -9.34 30.91 13.76
N ALA A 64 -8.21 31.52 13.37
CA ALA A 64 -7.52 31.19 12.12
C ALA A 64 -6.89 29.80 12.13
N VAL A 65 -6.73 29.18 13.28
CA VAL A 65 -6.25 27.81 13.40
C VAL A 65 -7.20 26.84 12.67
N CYS A 66 -8.50 27.12 12.73
CA CYS A 66 -9.53 26.31 12.05
C CYS A 66 -10.10 27.02 10.82
N HIS A 67 -10.33 28.33 10.91
CA HIS A 67 -10.90 29.14 9.84
C HIS A 67 -9.77 29.86 9.08
N HIS A 68 -8.99 29.09 8.29
CA HIS A 68 -7.78 29.57 7.65
C HIS A 68 -8.01 30.54 6.48
N VAL A 69 -9.25 30.61 5.99
CA VAL A 69 -9.64 31.58 4.96
C VAL A 69 -10.58 32.61 5.59
N ARG A 70 -10.14 33.86 5.63
CA ARG A 70 -10.95 34.95 6.11
C ARG A 70 -11.63 35.65 4.92
N PRO A 71 -12.85 36.17 5.10
CA PRO A 71 -13.46 36.98 4.06
C PRO A 71 -12.54 38.16 3.68
N ALA A 72 -12.52 38.50 2.43
CA ALA A 72 -11.77 39.67 1.94
C ALA A 72 -12.27 40.97 2.58
N ASP A 73 -13.55 41.01 2.93
CA ASP A 73 -14.17 42.12 3.62
C ASP A 73 -14.23 41.85 5.12
N PRO A 74 -13.49 42.60 5.95
CA PRO A 74 -13.54 42.43 7.39
C PRO A 74 -14.93 42.67 8.01
N ALA A 75 -15.80 43.33 7.31
CA ALA A 75 -17.17 43.59 7.77
C ALA A 75 -18.13 42.45 7.43
N ALA A 76 -17.67 41.46 6.65
CA ALA A 76 -18.50 40.29 6.33
C ALA A 76 -18.72 39.46 7.62
N PRO A 77 -19.96 39.20 8.00
CA PRO A 77 -20.26 38.58 9.28
C PRO A 77 -20.06 37.08 9.31
N GLU A 78 -19.74 36.45 8.19
CA GLU A 78 -19.67 34.99 8.08
C GLU A 78 -18.32 34.51 7.63
N THR A 79 -17.76 33.58 8.38
CA THR A 79 -16.62 32.80 7.92
C THR A 79 -17.11 31.81 6.86
N ALA A 80 -16.29 31.58 5.85
CA ALA A 80 -16.65 30.61 4.80
C ALA A 80 -16.75 29.21 5.42
N ARG A 81 -17.74 28.45 5.00
CA ARG A 81 -17.87 27.05 5.36
C ARG A 81 -16.74 26.25 4.69
N CYS A 82 -16.27 25.19 5.35
CA CYS A 82 -15.26 24.30 4.77
C CYS A 82 -15.71 23.81 3.38
N SER A 83 -16.99 23.46 3.24
CA SER A 83 -17.58 22.97 1.99
C SER A 83 -17.64 24.01 0.85
N ALA A 84 -17.43 25.29 1.14
CA ALA A 84 -17.36 26.31 0.08
C ALA A 84 -16.13 26.12 -0.81
N CYS A 85 -15.06 25.56 -0.23
CA CYS A 85 -13.79 25.33 -0.93
C CYS A 85 -13.46 23.82 -1.05
N HIS A 86 -13.73 23.06 0.01
CA HIS A 86 -13.46 21.63 0.08
C HIS A 86 -14.72 20.87 -0.30
N GLN A 87 -14.75 20.34 -1.52
CA GLN A 87 -15.92 19.64 -2.05
C GLN A 87 -15.76 18.12 -1.84
N ASP A 88 -15.78 17.36 -2.91
CA ASP A 88 -15.58 15.93 -2.84
C ASP A 88 -14.11 15.56 -2.62
N SER A 89 -13.80 14.29 -2.52
CA SER A 89 -12.45 13.79 -2.21
C SER A 89 -11.39 14.19 -3.22
N PHE A 90 -11.77 14.33 -4.50
CA PHE A 90 -10.85 14.71 -5.57
C PHE A 90 -11.61 15.42 -6.69
N ARG A 91 -10.97 16.45 -7.25
CA ARG A 91 -11.47 17.16 -8.44
C ARG A 91 -10.33 17.31 -9.43
N GLU A 92 -10.56 16.90 -10.66
CA GLU A 92 -9.56 17.00 -11.74
C GLU A 92 -9.15 18.45 -12.03
N ASP A 93 -10.10 19.37 -11.91
CA ASP A 93 -9.86 20.79 -12.17
C ASP A 93 -9.14 21.51 -11.02
N HIS A 94 -9.10 20.90 -9.85
CA HIS A 94 -8.41 21.43 -8.67
C HIS A 94 -7.71 20.31 -7.89
N PRO A 95 -6.70 19.68 -8.49
CA PRO A 95 -6.05 18.50 -7.86
C PRO A 95 -5.25 18.85 -6.60
N ASP A 96 -4.94 20.14 -6.40
CA ASP A 96 -4.21 20.63 -5.22
C ASP A 96 -5.13 20.89 -4.02
N ARG A 97 -6.43 20.80 -4.20
CA ARG A 97 -7.41 21.13 -3.16
C ARG A 97 -7.93 19.85 -2.51
N ILE A 98 -7.66 19.68 -1.21
CA ILE A 98 -8.10 18.49 -0.48
C ILE A 98 -9.63 18.45 -0.36
N GLY A 99 -10.17 17.23 -0.32
CA GLY A 99 -11.61 17.02 -0.17
C GLY A 99 -12.12 17.34 1.24
N LEU A 100 -13.42 17.46 1.39
CA LEU A 100 -14.06 17.89 2.64
C LEU A 100 -13.76 16.94 3.81
N LYS A 101 -13.80 15.62 3.58
CA LYS A 101 -13.46 14.64 4.60
C LYS A 101 -12.03 14.86 5.12
N ALA A 102 -11.09 14.99 4.19
CA ALA A 102 -9.68 15.19 4.55
C ALA A 102 -9.47 16.53 5.28
N ALA A 103 -10.18 17.58 4.84
CA ALA A 103 -10.08 18.90 5.48
C ALA A 103 -10.46 18.83 6.95
N TYR A 104 -11.57 18.16 7.28
CA TYR A 104 -11.96 17.97 8.68
C TYR A 104 -10.99 17.06 9.43
N HIS A 105 -10.67 15.89 8.88
CA HIS A 105 -9.85 14.90 9.58
C HIS A 105 -8.44 15.43 9.86
N LEU A 106 -7.78 16.04 8.89
CA LEU A 106 -6.44 16.57 9.10
C LEU A 106 -6.46 17.72 10.11
N ASN A 107 -7.42 18.62 9.98
CA ASN A 107 -7.52 19.75 10.91
C ASN A 107 -7.76 19.29 12.35
N CYS A 108 -8.72 18.39 12.56
CA CYS A 108 -9.10 17.95 13.92
C CYS A 108 -8.10 16.94 14.50
N ILE A 109 -7.80 15.87 13.77
CA ILE A 109 -6.99 14.75 14.28
C ILE A 109 -5.54 15.20 14.51
N GLU A 110 -4.96 15.96 13.58
CA GLU A 110 -3.58 16.43 13.73
C GLU A 110 -3.45 17.36 14.94
N CYS A 111 -4.40 18.27 15.10
CA CYS A 111 -4.41 19.16 16.27
C CYS A 111 -4.50 18.35 17.57
N HIS A 112 -5.43 17.38 17.64
CA HIS A 112 -5.58 16.50 18.81
C HIS A 112 -4.29 15.73 19.12
N LYS A 113 -3.61 15.25 18.07
CA LYS A 113 -2.31 14.55 18.23
C LYS A 113 -1.23 15.50 18.78
N GLN A 114 -1.11 16.68 18.17
CA GLN A 114 -0.11 17.69 18.56
C GLN A 114 -0.32 18.17 20.00
N GLN A 115 -1.57 18.36 20.37
CA GLN A 115 -1.94 18.82 21.73
C GLN A 115 -1.98 17.67 22.74
N ALA A 116 -1.90 16.42 22.30
CA ALA A 116 -2.10 15.21 23.11
C ALA A 116 -3.45 15.28 23.88
N LYS A 117 -4.49 15.79 23.21
CA LYS A 117 -5.78 16.09 23.85
C LYS A 117 -6.91 15.97 22.83
N GLY A 118 -7.98 15.25 23.20
CA GLY A 118 -9.11 15.01 22.31
C GLY A 118 -9.03 13.65 21.62
N PRO A 119 -10.11 13.21 21.00
CA PRO A 119 -10.14 11.92 20.31
C PRO A 119 -9.35 11.93 18.99
N VAL A 120 -8.71 10.82 18.67
CA VAL A 120 -7.95 10.64 17.43
C VAL A 120 -8.39 9.40 16.65
N ASP A 121 -9.45 8.74 17.11
CA ASP A 121 -10.01 7.54 16.46
C ASP A 121 -11.44 7.80 15.99
N CYS A 122 -11.90 6.95 15.08
CA CYS A 122 -13.19 7.13 14.41
C CYS A 122 -14.35 7.26 15.41
N LEU A 123 -14.44 6.32 16.35
CA LEU A 123 -15.59 6.25 17.28
C LEU A 123 -15.49 7.22 18.45
N GLY A 124 -14.34 7.86 18.63
CA GLY A 124 -14.19 8.97 19.58
C GLY A 124 -14.88 10.24 19.10
N CYS A 125 -15.07 10.37 17.79
CA CYS A 125 -15.73 11.52 17.16
C CYS A 125 -17.11 11.17 16.61
N HIS A 126 -17.22 10.04 15.91
CA HIS A 126 -18.43 9.64 15.18
C HIS A 126 -19.23 8.58 15.93
N PRO A 127 -20.56 8.73 16.05
CA PRO A 127 -21.38 7.58 16.39
C PRO A 127 -21.40 6.59 15.22
N ARG A 128 -21.67 5.33 15.51
CA ARG A 128 -21.77 4.31 14.46
C ARG A 128 -23.00 4.54 13.60
N ASN A 129 -22.85 4.29 12.32
CA ASN A 129 -23.96 4.27 11.37
C ASN A 129 -24.26 2.83 10.94
N THR A 130 -24.06 1.88 11.84
CA THR A 130 -24.36 0.47 11.66
C THR A 130 -25.30 0.03 12.79
N PRO A 131 -26.06 -1.05 12.60
CA PRO A 131 -26.90 -1.57 13.69
C PRO A 131 -26.08 -1.84 14.96
N ASP A 132 -26.71 -1.65 16.09
CA ASP A 132 -26.06 -1.86 17.39
C ASP A 132 -25.88 -3.35 17.66
N HIS A 133 -24.72 -3.88 17.32
CA HIS A 133 -24.39 -5.29 17.51
C HIS A 133 -24.34 -5.69 18.98
N SER A 134 -24.23 -4.73 19.92
CA SER A 134 -24.25 -5.05 21.34
C SER A 134 -25.58 -5.68 21.77
N GLN A 135 -26.67 -5.34 21.06
CA GLN A 135 -28.00 -5.87 21.33
C GLN A 135 -28.30 -7.13 20.50
N LEU A 136 -27.59 -7.33 19.42
CA LEU A 136 -27.87 -8.42 18.45
C LEU A 136 -27.04 -9.67 18.75
N VAL A 137 -25.78 -9.50 19.19
CA VAL A 137 -24.82 -10.59 19.37
C VAL A 137 -25.05 -11.29 20.71
N LYS A 138 -25.37 -12.59 20.64
CA LYS A 138 -25.66 -13.45 21.80
C LYS A 138 -24.60 -14.55 21.88
N LEU A 139 -23.58 -14.32 22.68
CA LEU A 139 -22.46 -15.23 22.87
C LEU A 139 -22.26 -15.57 24.33
N ALA A 140 -21.76 -16.77 24.62
CA ALA A 140 -21.28 -17.16 25.95
C ALA A 140 -20.11 -16.26 26.35
N THR A 141 -19.75 -16.28 27.61
CA THR A 141 -18.71 -15.39 28.16
C THR A 141 -17.35 -15.59 27.49
N ASN A 142 -16.97 -16.82 27.21
CA ASN A 142 -15.70 -17.15 26.53
C ASN A 142 -16.02 -18.07 25.34
N PRO A 143 -16.51 -17.51 24.24
CA PRO A 143 -16.93 -18.34 23.10
C PRO A 143 -15.70 -18.86 22.34
N ASP A 144 -15.85 -20.04 21.73
CA ASP A 144 -14.91 -20.48 20.71
C ASP A 144 -15.00 -19.50 19.52
N PRO A 145 -13.88 -19.19 18.83
CA PRO A 145 -13.93 -18.30 17.65
C PRO A 145 -14.95 -18.74 16.58
N THR A 146 -15.14 -20.06 16.40
CA THR A 146 -16.15 -20.56 15.44
C THR A 146 -17.58 -20.27 15.90
N ASP A 147 -17.84 -20.17 17.21
CA ASP A 147 -19.15 -19.77 17.73
C ASP A 147 -19.44 -18.31 17.40
N VAL A 148 -18.41 -17.46 17.44
CA VAL A 148 -18.53 -16.06 17.03
C VAL A 148 -18.98 -15.98 15.57
N THR A 149 -18.33 -16.76 14.70
CA THR A 149 -18.69 -16.76 13.27
C THR A 149 -20.08 -17.33 13.06
N ARG A 150 -20.46 -18.41 13.76
CA ARG A 150 -21.84 -18.96 13.70
C ARG A 150 -22.87 -17.89 14.06
N GLU A 151 -22.58 -17.11 15.08
CA GLU A 151 -23.47 -16.00 15.49
C GLU A 151 -23.59 -14.94 14.39
N CYS A 152 -22.47 -14.58 13.75
CA CYS A 152 -22.48 -13.64 12.61
C CYS A 152 -23.33 -14.20 11.46
N LEU A 153 -23.14 -15.47 11.14
CA LEU A 153 -23.81 -16.13 10.00
C LEU A 153 -25.32 -16.27 10.19
N ARG A 154 -25.85 -16.14 11.41
CA ARG A 154 -27.31 -16.12 11.65
C ARG A 154 -27.99 -15.00 10.86
N CYS A 155 -27.29 -13.90 10.65
CA CYS A 155 -27.83 -12.75 9.90
C CYS A 155 -27.08 -12.52 8.58
N HIS A 156 -25.80 -12.92 8.49
CA HIS A 156 -24.92 -12.64 7.37
C HIS A 156 -24.54 -13.91 6.56
N ALA A 157 -25.50 -14.85 6.38
CA ALA A 157 -25.23 -16.13 5.71
C ALA A 157 -24.65 -15.95 4.30
N SER A 158 -25.24 -15.07 3.49
CA SER A 158 -24.78 -14.81 2.12
C SER A 158 -23.35 -14.23 2.09
N VAL A 159 -22.98 -13.50 3.12
CA VAL A 159 -21.62 -12.96 3.26
C VAL A 159 -20.62 -14.10 3.45
N GLY A 160 -21.00 -15.12 4.22
CA GLY A 160 -20.18 -16.32 4.37
C GLY A 160 -19.92 -17.00 3.03
N GLU A 161 -20.99 -17.16 2.22
CA GLU A 161 -20.88 -17.75 0.88
C GLU A 161 -19.95 -16.93 -0.03
N ASP A 162 -20.11 -15.62 -0.03
CA ASP A 162 -19.23 -14.72 -0.78
C ASP A 162 -17.77 -14.90 -0.37
N MET A 163 -17.52 -14.90 0.95
CA MET A 163 -16.18 -14.99 1.52
C MET A 163 -15.44 -16.26 1.09
N LEU A 164 -16.14 -17.39 1.00
CA LEU A 164 -15.56 -18.67 0.55
C LEU A 164 -14.92 -18.59 -0.84
N THR A 165 -15.28 -17.60 -1.65
CA THR A 165 -14.78 -17.46 -3.02
C THR A 165 -13.60 -16.49 -3.13
N THR A 166 -13.24 -15.82 -2.05
CA THR A 166 -12.27 -14.72 -2.09
C THR A 166 -10.81 -15.18 -2.04
N ALA A 167 -9.92 -14.33 -2.51
CA ALA A 167 -8.48 -14.53 -2.40
C ALA A 167 -8.01 -14.55 -0.94
N HIS A 168 -8.68 -13.81 -0.06
CA HIS A 168 -8.34 -13.78 1.37
C HIS A 168 -8.66 -15.10 2.07
N TRP A 169 -9.63 -15.84 1.56
CA TRP A 169 -10.01 -17.16 2.08
C TRP A 169 -9.24 -18.29 1.41
N LEU A 170 -9.29 -18.37 0.07
CA LEU A 170 -8.79 -19.53 -0.66
C LEU A 170 -7.25 -19.60 -0.74
N TRP A 171 -6.59 -18.47 -0.81
CA TRP A 171 -5.14 -18.36 -1.05
C TRP A 171 -4.68 -19.19 -2.26
N LYS A 172 -5.58 -19.49 -3.17
CA LYS A 172 -5.32 -20.20 -4.44
C LYS A 172 -6.41 -19.87 -5.45
N GLY A 173 -6.08 -19.95 -6.72
CA GLY A 173 -7.01 -19.73 -7.81
C GLY A 173 -6.31 -19.37 -9.10
N HIS A 174 -7.07 -18.96 -10.09
CA HIS A 174 -6.54 -18.45 -11.33
C HIS A 174 -6.01 -17.01 -11.09
N SER A 175 -4.82 -16.73 -11.59
CA SER A 175 -4.25 -15.38 -11.52
C SER A 175 -4.21 -14.77 -12.92
N PRO A 176 -4.99 -13.72 -13.20
CA PRO A 176 -5.00 -13.11 -14.53
C PRO A 176 -3.72 -12.36 -14.88
N TYR A 177 -2.87 -12.12 -13.88
CA TYR A 177 -1.66 -11.30 -14.06
C TYR A 177 -0.37 -12.13 -14.18
N THR A 178 -0.50 -13.48 -14.28
CA THR A 178 0.64 -14.35 -14.56
C THR A 178 0.56 -14.87 -16.00
N LEU A 179 1.72 -15.07 -16.62
CA LEU A 179 1.76 -15.52 -18.00
C LEU A 179 1.29 -16.97 -18.19
N ASP A 180 0.35 -17.12 -19.04
CA ASP A 180 0.06 -18.17 -19.94
C ASP A 180 -0.21 -19.57 -19.41
N ARG A 181 0.68 -20.49 -19.52
CA ARG A 181 0.55 -21.89 -19.11
C ARG A 181 0.08 -22.09 -17.68
N ARG A 182 0.05 -21.02 -16.91
CA ARG A 182 -0.35 -21.04 -15.50
C ARG A 182 -1.86 -20.96 -15.30
N ARG A 183 -2.60 -20.71 -16.36
CA ARG A 183 -4.06 -20.59 -16.28
C ARG A 183 -4.75 -21.85 -15.76
N GLU A 184 -4.17 -23.00 -16.06
CA GLU A 184 -4.72 -24.30 -15.63
C GLU A 184 -4.28 -24.68 -14.22
N VAL A 185 -3.27 -23.99 -13.67
CA VAL A 185 -2.76 -24.27 -12.33
C VAL A 185 -3.49 -23.38 -11.33
N ARG A 186 -4.07 -23.98 -10.31
CA ARG A 186 -4.63 -23.22 -9.18
C ARG A 186 -3.50 -22.72 -8.32
N HIS A 187 -3.01 -21.55 -8.68
CA HIS A 187 -1.84 -20.91 -8.09
C HIS A 187 -2.19 -20.17 -6.80
N GLY A 188 -1.27 -20.13 -5.85
CA GLY A 188 -1.42 -19.33 -4.64
C GLY A 188 -0.55 -19.87 -3.51
N LYS A 189 -0.60 -19.18 -2.38
CA LYS A 189 0.15 -19.59 -1.17
C LYS A 189 -0.28 -20.97 -0.66
N ALA A 190 -1.55 -21.33 -0.86
CA ALA A 190 -2.07 -22.63 -0.47
C ALA A 190 -1.58 -23.77 -1.38
N THR A 191 -0.95 -23.47 -2.49
CA THR A 191 -0.55 -24.49 -3.48
C THR A 191 0.90 -24.31 -3.96
N THR A 192 1.13 -23.42 -4.91
CA THR A 192 2.36 -23.41 -5.72
C THR A 192 3.25 -22.17 -5.49
N ALA A 193 2.82 -21.19 -4.71
CA ALA A 193 3.59 -19.96 -4.57
C ALA A 193 4.85 -20.18 -3.74
N VAL A 194 5.98 -19.78 -4.30
CA VAL A 194 7.28 -19.76 -3.60
C VAL A 194 7.76 -18.32 -3.54
N ASN A 195 8.63 -18.05 -2.59
CA ASN A 195 9.23 -16.73 -2.43
C ASN A 195 10.56 -16.83 -1.68
N ASN A 196 11.34 -15.77 -1.68
CA ASN A 196 12.66 -15.79 -1.05
C ASN A 196 12.68 -15.24 0.39
N PHE A 197 11.52 -15.03 0.97
CA PHE A 197 11.42 -14.73 2.41
C PHE A 197 10.64 -15.77 3.21
N UNK A 198 10.15 -16.74 2.79
CA UNK A 198 9.56 -17.73 3.34
C UNK A 198 9.55 -18.61 2.40
N VAL A 199 9.81 -19.12 1.99
CA VAL A 199 9.86 -20.03 0.86
C VAL A 199 8.45 -20.46 0.45
N SER A 200 7.78 -21.27 1.26
CA SER A 200 6.42 -21.72 1.03
C SER A 200 5.72 -21.82 2.39
N ILE A 201 4.40 -21.73 2.42
CA ILE A 201 3.67 -21.96 3.67
C ILE A 201 3.54 -23.45 3.97
N ILE A 202 3.64 -24.31 2.96
CA ILE A 202 3.53 -25.76 3.09
C ILE A 202 4.52 -26.24 4.15
N SER A 203 4.09 -27.11 5.05
CA SER A 203 4.76 -27.60 6.25
C SER A 203 4.96 -26.54 7.35
N ASN A 204 4.52 -25.30 7.13
CA ASN A 204 4.69 -24.19 8.09
C ASN A 204 3.37 -23.44 8.34
N GLU A 205 2.24 -24.06 8.01
CA GLU A 205 0.92 -23.42 8.00
C GLU A 205 0.61 -22.73 9.33
N ALA A 206 0.81 -23.44 10.45
CA ALA A 206 0.45 -22.90 11.77
C ALA A 206 1.10 -21.54 12.06
N ARG A 207 2.30 -21.30 11.50
CA ARG A 207 3.01 -20.01 11.63
C ARG A 207 2.54 -19.00 10.58
N CYS A 208 2.36 -19.44 9.34
CA CYS A 208 2.15 -18.55 8.20
C CYS A 208 0.70 -18.08 8.08
N THR A 209 -0.26 -18.86 8.59
CA THR A 209 -1.69 -18.57 8.41
C THR A 209 -2.28 -17.58 9.42
N SER A 210 -1.46 -16.97 10.27
CA SER A 210 -1.89 -15.85 11.12
C SER A 210 -2.48 -14.69 10.30
N CYS A 211 -2.07 -14.55 9.03
CA CYS A 211 -2.64 -13.54 8.12
C CYS A 211 -3.80 -14.07 7.27
N HIS A 212 -4.22 -15.32 7.46
CA HIS A 212 -5.39 -15.89 6.78
C HIS A 212 -6.67 -15.36 7.41
N ALA A 213 -7.70 -15.12 6.59
CA ALA A 213 -8.99 -14.64 7.08
C ALA A 213 -9.84 -15.79 7.65
N GLY A 214 -9.18 -16.65 8.45
CA GLY A 214 -9.84 -17.82 9.06
C GLY A 214 -9.08 -18.38 10.24
N TYR A 215 -9.73 -19.36 10.89
CA TYR A 215 -9.23 -19.99 12.11
C TYR A 215 -8.80 -21.44 11.88
N GLY A 216 -7.68 -21.84 12.44
CA GLY A 216 -7.31 -23.24 12.58
C GLY A 216 -6.67 -23.89 11.36
N TRP A 217 -6.15 -23.11 10.43
CA TRP A 217 -5.44 -23.67 9.26
C TRP A 217 -3.98 -24.02 9.67
N LYS A 218 -3.81 -25.23 10.17
CA LYS A 218 -2.52 -25.70 10.68
C LYS A 218 -1.79 -26.67 9.73
N ASP A 219 -2.50 -27.24 8.75
CA ASP A 219 -1.96 -28.24 7.81
C ASP A 219 -2.92 -28.45 6.64
N ALA A 220 -2.63 -29.41 5.78
CA ALA A 220 -3.40 -29.73 4.58
C ALA A 220 -4.84 -30.25 4.84
N THR A 221 -5.18 -30.55 6.09
CA THR A 221 -6.53 -31.05 6.43
C THR A 221 -7.55 -29.91 6.63
N PHE A 222 -7.13 -28.64 6.48
CA PHE A 222 -8.01 -27.49 6.66
C PHE A 222 -9.18 -27.54 5.66
N ASP A 223 -10.40 -27.45 6.19
CA ASP A 223 -11.61 -27.50 5.38
C ASP A 223 -12.02 -26.09 4.91
N PHE A 224 -11.73 -25.79 3.66
CA PHE A 224 -12.08 -24.51 3.04
C PHE A 224 -13.59 -24.37 2.76
N SER A 225 -14.42 -25.41 2.99
CA SER A 225 -15.87 -25.31 2.84
C SER A 225 -16.58 -24.95 4.15
N ASP A 226 -15.87 -24.98 5.28
CA ASP A 226 -16.44 -24.70 6.61
C ASP A 226 -16.50 -23.18 6.86
N MET A 227 -17.68 -22.59 6.60
CA MET A 227 -17.91 -21.16 6.82
C MET A 227 -17.71 -20.72 8.27
N THR A 228 -17.86 -21.62 9.24
CA THR A 228 -17.69 -21.26 10.66
C THR A 228 -16.23 -20.90 10.99
N ARG A 229 -15.31 -21.27 10.13
CA ARG A 229 -13.89 -20.95 10.29
C ARG A 229 -13.49 -19.59 9.72
N ILE A 230 -14.43 -18.87 9.10
CA ILE A 230 -14.16 -17.51 8.59
C ILE A 230 -13.96 -16.57 9.79
N ASP A 231 -12.90 -15.76 9.74
CA ASP A 231 -12.61 -14.77 10.78
C ASP A 231 -13.12 -13.40 10.36
N CYS A 232 -14.37 -13.12 10.71
CA CYS A 232 -15.00 -11.81 10.42
C CYS A 232 -14.31 -10.68 11.22
N LEU A 233 -13.89 -10.99 12.45
CA LEU A 233 -13.38 -9.97 13.38
C LEU A 233 -12.05 -9.38 12.94
N VAL A 234 -11.19 -10.13 12.23
CA VAL A 234 -9.87 -9.63 11.82
C VAL A 234 -9.98 -8.41 10.90
N CYS A 235 -11.10 -8.31 10.16
CA CYS A 235 -11.37 -7.19 9.24
C CYS A 235 -12.31 -6.15 9.87
N HIS A 236 -13.25 -6.59 10.73
CA HIS A 236 -14.34 -5.75 11.20
C HIS A 236 -14.19 -5.24 12.65
N ASP A 237 -13.06 -5.50 13.32
CA ASP A 237 -12.79 -4.98 14.67
C ASP A 237 -12.68 -3.46 14.65
N THR A 238 -13.48 -2.78 15.49
CA THR A 238 -13.35 -1.34 15.74
C THR A 238 -12.83 -1.02 17.14
N THR A 239 -12.63 -2.06 17.98
CA THR A 239 -12.10 -1.84 19.34
C THR A 239 -10.59 -1.60 19.34
N GLY A 240 -9.91 -2.02 18.26
CA GLY A 240 -8.46 -1.97 18.17
C GLY A 240 -7.74 -3.01 19.04
N THR A 241 -8.52 -3.95 19.63
CA THR A 241 -7.94 -4.96 20.55
C THR A 241 -7.80 -6.34 19.92
N TYR A 242 -8.43 -6.56 18.76
CA TYR A 242 -8.34 -7.86 18.08
C TYR A 242 -6.94 -8.09 17.53
N LYS A 243 -6.41 -9.27 17.81
CA LYS A 243 -5.12 -9.72 17.27
C LYS A 243 -5.08 -11.24 17.26
N LYS A 244 -4.28 -11.80 16.36
CA LYS A 244 -4.06 -13.24 16.27
C LYS A 244 -2.71 -13.62 16.86
N THR A 245 -2.65 -14.81 17.43
CA THR A 245 -1.37 -15.39 17.88
C THR A 245 -0.56 -15.81 16.64
N PRO A 246 0.67 -15.33 16.48
CA PRO A 246 1.44 -15.60 15.26
C PRO A 246 1.76 -17.07 14.98
N THR A 247 1.58 -17.96 15.95
CA THR A 247 1.97 -19.36 15.86
C THR A 247 0.80 -20.33 16.06
N ALA A 248 -0.43 -19.83 16.04
CA ALA A 248 -1.61 -20.62 16.41
C ALA A 248 -2.58 -20.81 15.23
N ALA A 249 -2.04 -20.98 14.03
CA ALA A 249 -2.84 -21.33 12.86
C ALA A 249 -4.01 -20.35 12.62
N GLY A 250 -3.79 -19.06 12.85
CA GLY A 250 -4.81 -18.03 12.65
C GLY A 250 -5.79 -17.85 13.80
N MET A 251 -5.60 -18.55 14.91
CA MET A 251 -6.46 -18.37 16.09
C MET A 251 -6.21 -17.02 16.75
N PRO A 252 -7.24 -16.37 17.30
CA PRO A 252 -7.07 -15.12 18.04
C PRO A 252 -6.24 -15.36 19.31
N ASP A 253 -5.57 -14.30 19.77
CA ASP A 253 -4.83 -14.31 21.04
C ASP A 253 -5.85 -14.60 22.17
N PRO A 254 -5.56 -15.54 23.08
CA PRO A 254 -6.47 -15.88 24.18
C PRO A 254 -6.85 -14.71 25.10
N LYS A 255 -6.10 -13.61 25.04
CA LYS A 255 -6.39 -12.41 25.84
C LYS A 255 -7.43 -11.50 25.19
N VAL A 256 -7.83 -11.79 23.94
CA VAL A 256 -8.83 -10.98 23.23
C VAL A 256 -10.22 -11.31 23.77
N ASP A 257 -10.94 -10.29 24.21
CA ASP A 257 -12.35 -10.41 24.58
C ASP A 257 -13.18 -10.48 23.29
N LEU A 258 -13.45 -11.69 22.82
CA LEU A 258 -14.18 -11.92 21.57
C LEU A 258 -15.61 -11.38 21.62
N VAL A 259 -16.26 -11.41 22.79
CA VAL A 259 -17.62 -10.88 22.98
C VAL A 259 -17.59 -9.36 22.77
N LYS A 260 -16.64 -8.69 23.43
CA LYS A 260 -16.47 -7.23 23.27
C LYS A 260 -16.23 -6.86 21.80
N VAL A 261 -15.32 -7.58 21.12
CA VAL A 261 -15.00 -7.28 19.72
C VAL A 261 -16.23 -7.53 18.84
N ALA A 262 -16.91 -8.67 18.98
CA ALA A 262 -18.09 -9.02 18.18
C ALA A 262 -19.25 -8.02 18.34
N ARG A 263 -19.40 -7.47 19.55
CA ARG A 263 -20.42 -6.43 19.83
C ARG A 263 -20.03 -5.05 19.30
N ASN A 264 -18.79 -4.90 18.86
CA ASN A 264 -18.24 -3.61 18.42
C ASN A 264 -17.65 -3.70 17.01
N VAL A 265 -18.28 -4.49 16.13
CA VAL A 265 -17.86 -4.58 14.73
C VAL A 265 -18.29 -3.34 13.95
N GLY A 266 -17.58 -3.05 12.88
CA GLY A 266 -17.84 -1.92 11.99
C GLY A 266 -17.07 -2.05 10.69
N HIS A 267 -16.77 -0.91 10.06
CA HIS A 267 -16.06 -0.91 8.79
C HIS A 267 -14.57 -1.22 8.94
N THR A 268 -13.98 -1.75 7.87
CA THR A 268 -12.55 -2.02 7.79
C THR A 268 -11.76 -0.70 7.85
N SER A 269 -10.52 -0.78 8.27
CA SER A 269 -9.67 0.40 8.44
C SER A 269 -8.23 0.10 8.02
N ARG A 270 -7.40 1.13 7.92
CA ARG A 270 -5.95 0.96 7.73
C ARG A 270 -5.37 0.02 8.79
N LYS A 271 -5.91 0.04 10.01
CA LYS A 271 -5.42 -0.81 11.11
C LYS A 271 -5.74 -2.28 10.81
N THR A 272 -6.99 -2.60 10.47
CA THR A 272 -7.38 -4.00 10.24
C THR A 272 -6.69 -4.57 9.00
N CYS A 273 -6.60 -3.80 7.92
CA CYS A 273 -5.87 -4.22 6.72
C CYS A 273 -4.38 -4.39 7.02
N GLY A 274 -3.81 -3.41 7.73
CA GLY A 274 -2.39 -3.34 8.04
C GLY A 274 -1.87 -4.44 8.95
N GLU A 275 -2.72 -5.06 9.79
CA GLU A 275 -2.31 -6.16 10.65
C GLU A 275 -1.65 -7.30 9.84
N CYS A 276 -2.13 -7.51 8.62
CA CYS A 276 -1.57 -8.50 7.71
C CYS A 276 -0.65 -7.87 6.66
N HIS A 277 -1.10 -6.80 5.99
CA HIS A 277 -0.41 -6.25 4.82
C HIS A 277 0.89 -5.51 5.16
N PHE A 278 1.00 -4.91 6.34
CA PHE A 278 2.26 -4.29 6.77
C PHE A 278 3.31 -5.33 7.19
N ASN A 279 2.86 -6.53 7.54
CA ASN A 279 3.71 -7.58 8.10
C ASN A 279 4.00 -8.74 7.10
N GLY A 280 3.72 -8.54 5.83
CA GLY A 280 3.94 -9.54 4.80
C GLY A 280 5.43 -9.93 4.69
N GLY A 281 5.71 -11.22 4.44
CA GLY A 281 7.09 -11.70 4.31
C GLY A 281 7.77 -11.98 5.64
N GLY A 282 7.01 -12.12 6.72
CA GLY A 282 7.53 -12.55 8.01
C GLY A 282 7.98 -11.43 8.95
N ALA A 283 7.82 -10.18 8.54
CA ALA A 283 8.06 -9.02 9.42
C ALA A 283 7.55 -7.75 8.72
N GLU A 284 7.49 -6.66 9.47
CA GLU A 284 7.04 -5.37 8.96
C GLU A 284 7.96 -4.87 7.85
N ALA A 285 7.35 -4.38 6.77
CA ALA A 285 8.01 -3.79 5.60
C ALA A 285 9.00 -4.74 4.90
N VAL A 286 8.88 -6.08 5.08
CA VAL A 286 9.79 -7.02 4.42
C VAL A 286 9.37 -7.28 2.97
N LYS A 287 8.12 -7.67 2.75
CA LYS A 287 7.61 -7.99 1.40
C LYS A 287 7.45 -6.72 0.57
N HIS A 288 6.63 -5.81 1.05
CA HIS A 288 6.31 -4.56 0.38
C HIS A 288 7.14 -3.44 1.00
N ALA A 289 7.91 -2.75 0.17
CA ALA A 289 8.78 -1.67 0.59
C ALA A 289 8.02 -0.36 0.85
N ASP A 290 6.80 -0.32 0.38
CA ASP A 290 5.91 0.84 0.37
C ASP A 290 4.66 0.61 1.25
N MET A 291 4.75 -0.36 2.18
CA MET A 291 3.67 -0.62 3.14
C MET A 291 4.25 -0.96 4.51
N SER A 292 3.97 -0.11 5.48
CA SER A 292 4.41 -0.27 6.87
C SER A 292 3.38 0.36 7.81
N ARG A 293 3.58 0.19 9.13
CA ARG A 293 2.70 0.80 10.14
C ARG A 293 2.71 2.33 10.09
N GLN A 294 3.68 2.93 9.41
CA GLN A 294 3.68 4.38 9.19
C GLN A 294 2.43 4.83 8.42
N LEU A 295 1.88 3.94 7.57
CA LEU A 295 0.67 4.25 6.81
C LEU A 295 -0.62 4.26 7.66
N LEU A 296 -0.55 3.93 8.95
CA LEU A 296 -1.70 4.11 9.86
C LEU A 296 -2.05 5.59 10.00
N ALA A 297 -1.03 6.45 10.07
CA ALA A 297 -1.19 7.89 10.17
C ALA A 297 0.02 8.58 9.54
N PRO A 298 0.16 8.47 8.20
CA PRO A 298 1.33 9.02 7.51
C PRO A 298 1.23 10.54 7.40
N ASP A 299 2.37 11.20 7.33
CA ASP A 299 2.39 12.60 6.88
C ASP A 299 2.23 12.63 5.34
N ARG A 300 1.96 13.83 4.80
CA ARG A 300 1.68 13.99 3.37
C ARG A 300 2.90 13.68 2.48
N ASN A 301 4.12 13.76 3.01
CA ASN A 301 5.33 13.43 2.24
C ASN A 301 5.60 11.93 2.25
N CYS A 302 5.07 11.20 3.24
CA CYS A 302 5.11 9.75 3.25
C CYS A 302 4.20 9.17 2.16
N ASP A 303 2.94 9.62 2.14
CA ASP A 303 1.97 9.21 1.11
C ASP A 303 0.94 10.33 0.95
N ILE A 304 0.87 10.89 -0.24
CA ILE A 304 -0.02 12.04 -0.49
C ILE A 304 -1.51 11.66 -0.36
N HIS A 305 -1.88 10.44 -0.78
CA HIS A 305 -3.28 10.04 -0.72
C HIS A 305 -3.72 9.77 0.72
N MET A 306 -2.93 9.00 1.47
CA MET A 306 -3.29 8.63 2.83
C MET A 306 -2.94 9.72 3.84
N GLY A 307 -1.83 10.43 3.66
CA GLY A 307 -1.40 11.51 4.56
C GLY A 307 -1.92 12.88 4.17
N GLY A 308 -1.99 13.15 2.86
CA GLY A 308 -2.45 14.46 2.37
C GLY A 308 -3.96 14.56 2.15
N TYR A 309 -4.62 13.44 1.83
CA TYR A 309 -6.05 13.41 1.51
C TYR A 309 -6.85 12.44 2.39
N ASP A 310 -6.20 11.83 3.36
CA ASP A 310 -6.79 10.91 4.35
C ASP A 310 -7.52 9.69 3.73
N PHE A 311 -7.03 9.19 2.60
CA PHE A 311 -7.61 8.01 1.96
C PHE A 311 -7.43 6.78 2.85
N GLN A 312 -8.50 5.99 2.98
CA GLN A 312 -8.43 4.65 3.56
C GLN A 312 -8.07 3.64 2.46
N CYS A 313 -7.63 2.46 2.85
CA CYS A 313 -7.30 1.39 1.88
C CYS A 313 -8.47 1.11 0.94
N SER A 314 -9.69 1.11 1.49
CA SER A 314 -10.94 0.80 0.75
C SER A 314 -11.33 1.87 -0.29
N GLU A 315 -10.72 3.04 -0.27
CA GLU A 315 -11.00 4.06 -1.30
C GLU A 315 -10.34 3.71 -2.63
N CYS A 316 -9.24 2.95 -2.59
CA CYS A 316 -8.62 2.41 -3.80
C CYS A 316 -9.00 0.94 -4.01
N HIS A 317 -8.99 0.14 -2.95
CA HIS A 317 -9.35 -1.27 -2.99
C HIS A 317 -10.86 -1.43 -2.75
N THR A 318 -11.66 -0.90 -3.69
CA THR A 318 -13.13 -0.93 -3.59
C THR A 318 -13.63 -2.36 -3.61
N THR A 319 -14.42 -2.72 -2.61
CA THR A 319 -14.81 -4.11 -2.35
C THR A 319 -16.23 -4.37 -2.81
N ARG A 320 -16.44 -5.47 -3.50
CA ARG A 320 -17.79 -5.98 -3.84
C ARG A 320 -17.90 -7.43 -3.40
N ASN A 321 -18.91 -7.73 -2.59
CA ASN A 321 -19.16 -9.08 -2.09
C ASN A 321 -17.88 -9.69 -1.51
N HIS A 322 -17.18 -8.93 -0.67
CA HIS A 322 -15.91 -9.29 -0.02
C HIS A 322 -14.75 -9.57 -0.99
N ARG A 323 -14.93 -9.38 -2.29
CA ARG A 323 -13.86 -9.48 -3.29
C ARG A 323 -13.14 -8.14 -3.37
N ILE A 324 -11.89 -8.13 -2.96
CA ILE A 324 -11.06 -6.91 -2.89
C ILE A 324 -10.12 -6.94 -4.10
N PRO A 325 -10.24 -6.00 -5.04
CA PRO A 325 -9.39 -5.99 -6.22
C PRO A 325 -7.95 -5.61 -5.88
N GLY A 326 -7.03 -6.09 -6.70
CA GLY A 326 -5.62 -5.80 -6.54
C GLY A 326 -4.79 -6.64 -7.48
N ARG A 327 -3.49 -6.47 -7.42
CA ARG A 327 -2.54 -7.28 -8.20
C ARG A 327 -1.55 -7.93 -7.24
N SER A 328 -1.34 -9.23 -7.39
CA SER A 328 -0.42 -9.96 -6.51
C SER A 328 0.41 -10.96 -7.29
N SER A 329 1.66 -11.08 -6.89
CA SER A 329 2.55 -12.11 -7.42
C SER A 329 2.49 -13.41 -6.60
N SER A 330 1.71 -13.46 -5.52
CA SER A 330 1.72 -14.63 -4.62
C SER A 330 0.35 -15.26 -4.38
N VAL A 331 -0.73 -14.51 -4.58
CA VAL A 331 -2.10 -14.97 -4.33
C VAL A 331 -2.98 -14.48 -5.47
N PRO A 332 -3.91 -15.30 -5.98
CA PRO A 332 -4.87 -14.83 -6.99
C PRO A 332 -5.70 -13.67 -6.47
N VAL A 333 -6.03 -12.76 -7.35
CA VAL A 333 -6.84 -11.58 -7.03
C VAL A 333 -7.92 -11.42 -8.09
N VAL A 334 -8.95 -10.67 -7.77
CA VAL A 334 -10.05 -10.39 -8.70
C VAL A 334 -9.62 -9.35 -9.74
N GLU A 335 -10.28 -9.36 -10.88
CA GLU A 335 -10.09 -8.37 -11.94
C GLU A 335 -10.56 -7.00 -11.46
N GLY A 336 -10.14 -5.96 -12.14
CA GLY A 336 -10.57 -4.60 -11.86
C GLY A 336 -9.75 -3.90 -10.81
N ALA A 337 -8.47 -4.24 -10.70
CA ALA A 337 -7.56 -3.50 -9.82
C ALA A 337 -7.49 -2.03 -10.27
N LEU A 338 -7.62 -1.13 -9.32
CA LEU A 338 -7.58 0.31 -9.58
C LEU A 338 -6.25 0.73 -10.20
N ASP A 339 -6.34 1.63 -11.17
CA ASP A 339 -5.19 2.29 -11.76
C ASP A 339 -5.24 3.79 -11.44
N CYS A 340 -4.11 4.45 -11.49
CA CYS A 340 -4.03 5.91 -11.26
C CYS A 340 -4.98 6.68 -12.19
N ALA A 341 -5.06 6.24 -13.45
CA ALA A 341 -5.90 6.87 -14.47
C ALA A 341 -7.41 6.79 -14.18
N ASP A 342 -7.84 5.88 -13.30
CA ASP A 342 -9.27 5.79 -12.92
C ASP A 342 -9.75 7.04 -12.18
N CYS A 343 -8.83 7.75 -11.51
CA CYS A 343 -9.13 9.00 -10.82
C CYS A 343 -8.47 10.20 -11.49
N HIS A 344 -7.24 10.03 -12.00
CA HIS A 344 -6.47 11.16 -12.55
C HIS A 344 -6.60 11.31 -14.07
N GLY A 345 -7.30 10.39 -14.73
CA GLY A 345 -7.38 10.39 -16.19
C GLY A 345 -6.08 9.97 -16.87
N GLU A 346 -6.13 9.80 -18.18
CA GLU A 346 -4.96 9.35 -18.96
C GLU A 346 -3.94 10.48 -19.21
N ARG A 347 -4.34 11.73 -19.03
CA ARG A 347 -3.52 12.92 -19.29
C ARG A 347 -3.61 13.85 -18.07
N PRO A 348 -3.02 13.46 -16.93
CA PRO A 348 -3.28 14.13 -15.64
C PRO A 348 -2.56 15.46 -15.42
N HIS A 349 -1.70 15.88 -16.34
CA HIS A 349 -0.98 17.15 -16.23
C HIS A 349 -1.81 18.19 -16.97
N TYR A 350 -2.72 18.87 -16.24
CA TYR A 350 -3.82 19.66 -16.79
C TYR A 350 -3.44 21.08 -17.21
N GLY A 351 -2.22 21.50 -16.97
CA GLY A 351 -1.74 22.80 -17.46
C GLY A 351 -1.65 22.84 -18.98
N ASN A 352 -1.56 24.04 -19.53
CA ASN A 352 -1.41 24.26 -20.96
C ASN A 352 0.04 24.61 -21.33
N SER A 353 0.97 24.32 -20.44
CA SER A 353 2.39 24.57 -20.71
C SER A 353 2.98 23.49 -21.59
N ILE A 354 4.10 23.79 -22.21
CA ILE A 354 4.86 22.85 -23.00
C ILE A 354 5.34 21.67 -22.10
N LEU A 355 5.60 21.96 -20.84
CA LEU A 355 5.98 20.95 -19.85
C LEU A 355 4.85 19.94 -19.62
N ASP A 356 3.62 20.43 -19.41
CA ASP A 356 2.45 19.56 -19.20
C ASP A 356 2.22 18.64 -20.40
N HIS A 357 2.40 19.20 -21.59
CA HIS A 357 2.27 18.43 -22.82
C HIS A 357 3.31 17.29 -22.90
N HIS A 358 4.57 17.57 -22.54
CA HIS A 358 5.62 16.55 -22.51
C HIS A 358 5.37 15.50 -21.41
N LEU A 359 4.95 15.93 -20.22
CA LEU A 359 4.63 15.01 -19.13
C LEU A 359 3.47 14.07 -19.52
N ASN A 360 2.47 14.62 -20.20
CA ASN A 360 1.35 13.80 -20.71
C ASN A 360 1.78 12.82 -21.81
N LYS A 361 2.82 13.12 -22.58
CA LYS A 361 3.39 12.15 -23.53
C LYS A 361 4.10 11.01 -22.81
N HIS A 362 4.74 11.31 -21.69
CA HIS A 362 5.42 10.27 -20.89
C HIS A 362 4.45 9.20 -20.39
N THR A 363 3.17 9.53 -20.14
CA THR A 363 2.20 8.54 -19.66
C THR A 363 1.99 7.38 -20.65
N ASP A 364 2.38 7.54 -21.91
CA ASP A 364 2.29 6.46 -22.90
C ASP A 364 3.33 5.35 -22.65
N SER A 365 4.48 5.68 -22.06
CA SER A 365 5.58 4.74 -21.93
C SER A 365 6.18 4.66 -20.53
N ILE A 366 5.74 5.53 -19.63
CA ILE A 366 6.26 5.62 -18.27
C ILE A 366 5.08 5.52 -17.29
N ASP A 367 5.21 4.61 -16.34
CA ASP A 367 4.23 4.42 -15.28
C ASP A 367 4.26 5.62 -14.33
N CYS A 368 3.10 6.01 -13.82
CA CYS A 368 2.97 7.18 -12.94
C CYS A 368 3.90 7.07 -11.72
N ASN A 369 3.99 5.88 -11.13
CA ASN A 369 4.84 5.67 -9.95
C ASN A 369 6.35 5.79 -10.26
N THR A 370 6.75 5.75 -11.51
CA THR A 370 8.16 5.98 -11.89
C THR A 370 8.61 7.37 -11.46
N CYS A 371 7.74 8.36 -11.65
CA CYS A 371 8.01 9.75 -11.24
C CYS A 371 7.50 10.05 -9.83
N HIS A 372 6.29 9.56 -9.50
CA HIS A 372 5.61 9.92 -8.25
C HIS A 372 5.98 9.04 -7.05
N SER A 373 6.80 7.99 -7.27
CA SER A 373 7.41 7.20 -6.19
C SER A 373 8.91 7.03 -6.49
N PRO A 374 9.66 8.14 -6.52
CA PRO A 374 11.07 8.11 -6.95
C PRO A 374 12.00 7.31 -6.04
N VAL A 375 11.59 7.12 -4.80
CA VAL A 375 12.29 6.25 -3.84
C VAL A 375 11.26 5.38 -3.13
N TYR A 376 11.68 4.21 -2.65
CA TYR A 376 10.83 3.35 -1.85
C TYR A 376 11.38 3.22 -0.43
N ALA A 377 10.55 2.70 0.47
CA ALA A 377 10.89 2.58 1.90
C ALA A 377 11.25 3.95 2.48
N LYS A 378 10.49 4.98 2.10
CA LYS A 378 10.66 6.34 2.60
C LYS A 378 10.35 6.44 4.08
N CYS A 379 9.31 5.74 4.48
CA CYS A 379 8.70 5.90 5.79
C CYS A 379 9.22 4.87 6.78
N LYS A 380 9.78 3.77 6.28
CA LYS A 380 10.36 2.73 7.11
C LYS A 380 11.34 1.88 6.29
N PRO A 381 12.52 1.54 6.84
CA PRO A 381 13.46 0.67 6.13
C PRO A 381 12.84 -0.67 5.73
N THR A 382 13.19 -1.17 4.55
CA THR A 382 12.76 -2.46 4.02
C THR A 382 13.94 -3.41 3.88
N LYS A 383 13.67 -4.71 4.07
CA LYS A 383 14.67 -5.74 3.84
C LYS A 383 14.87 -5.94 2.34
N VAL A 384 16.13 -5.91 1.88
CA VAL A 384 16.47 -6.06 0.45
C VAL A 384 17.32 -7.29 0.16
N TRP A 385 17.88 -7.90 1.20
CA TRP A 385 18.69 -9.13 1.10
C TRP A 385 18.35 -10.05 2.26
N TRP A 386 18.27 -11.36 1.97
CA TRP A 386 18.02 -12.38 2.99
C TRP A 386 18.76 -13.66 2.62
N ASP A 387 19.81 -14.00 3.38
CA ASP A 387 20.62 -15.19 3.15
C ASP A 387 20.29 -16.26 4.18
N TRP A 388 19.46 -17.22 3.79
CA TRP A 388 19.06 -18.34 4.62
C TRP A 388 20.23 -19.30 4.92
N SER A 389 21.25 -19.35 4.05
CA SER A 389 22.39 -20.25 4.24
C SER A 389 23.21 -19.91 5.49
N LYS A 390 23.08 -18.68 5.97
CA LYS A 390 23.80 -18.19 7.16
C LYS A 390 23.06 -18.45 8.47
N ALA A 391 21.86 -19.06 8.43
CA ALA A 391 21.10 -19.36 9.64
C ALA A 391 21.80 -20.47 10.44
N GLY A 392 21.55 -20.51 11.77
CA GLY A 392 21.96 -21.61 12.65
C GLY A 392 22.94 -21.25 13.75
N ASP A 393 23.67 -20.14 13.63
CA ASP A 393 24.66 -19.71 14.61
C ASP A 393 23.98 -18.93 15.75
N LYS A 394 23.76 -19.59 16.89
CA LYS A 394 23.14 -18.97 18.08
C LYS A 394 24.10 -18.06 18.84
N ASP A 395 25.41 -18.25 18.63
CA ASP A 395 26.41 -17.47 19.36
C ASP A 395 26.68 -16.12 18.70
N ARG A 396 26.37 -16.01 17.42
CA ARG A 396 26.46 -14.74 16.70
C ARG A 396 25.36 -13.78 17.19
N LYS A 397 25.81 -12.62 17.68
CA LYS A 397 24.92 -11.55 18.14
C LYS A 397 24.52 -10.65 16.99
N PRO A 398 23.23 -10.36 16.80
CA PRO A 398 22.80 -9.40 15.77
C PRO A 398 23.44 -8.03 16.01
N GLN A 399 23.85 -7.38 14.93
CA GLN A 399 24.30 -5.98 14.96
C GLN A 399 23.21 -5.12 14.36
N LYS A 400 23.11 -3.90 14.85
CA LYS A 400 22.17 -2.92 14.26
C LYS A 400 22.88 -2.13 13.19
N ASP A 401 22.24 -2.00 12.04
CA ASP A 401 22.73 -1.19 10.94
C ASP A 401 22.41 0.30 11.18
N LYS A 402 22.77 1.15 10.23
CA LYS A 402 22.56 2.61 10.32
C LYS A 402 21.07 3.01 10.41
N TYR A 403 20.16 2.10 10.12
CA TYR A 403 18.70 2.32 10.20
C TYR A 403 18.12 1.71 11.48
N GLY A 404 18.96 1.17 12.38
CA GLY A 404 18.54 0.51 13.62
C GLY A 404 17.98 -0.89 13.42
N GLN A 405 18.16 -1.48 12.22
CA GLN A 405 17.64 -2.81 11.89
C GLN A 405 18.71 -3.88 12.17
N GLU A 406 18.28 -5.04 12.70
CA GLU A 406 19.18 -6.16 12.95
C GLU A 406 19.62 -6.81 11.63
N ASP A 407 20.92 -7.14 11.55
CA ASP A 407 21.54 -7.76 10.38
C ASP A 407 21.45 -9.29 10.40
N TYR A 408 20.97 -9.88 11.48
CA TYR A 408 21.03 -11.34 11.66
C TYR A 408 19.93 -11.83 12.62
N ASP A 409 19.44 -13.04 12.35
CA ASP A 409 18.59 -13.84 13.26
C ASP A 409 19.01 -15.29 13.05
N TRP A 410 19.43 -15.97 14.13
CA TRP A 410 19.89 -17.35 14.02
C TRP A 410 18.88 -18.30 13.38
N LYS A 411 17.58 -17.98 13.47
CA LYS A 411 16.52 -18.78 12.84
C LYS A 411 16.41 -18.55 11.34
N LYS A 412 16.94 -17.43 10.83
CA LYS A 412 16.61 -16.93 9.50
C LYS A 412 17.84 -16.59 8.65
N GLY A 413 19.00 -16.31 9.28
CA GLY A 413 20.22 -15.94 8.57
C GLY A 413 20.51 -14.46 8.56
N GLU A 414 21.12 -13.99 7.49
CA GLU A 414 21.61 -12.60 7.35
C GLU A 414 20.65 -11.72 6.56
N PHE A 415 20.66 -10.43 6.91
CA PHE A 415 19.79 -9.43 6.29
C PHE A 415 20.55 -8.17 5.91
N LEU A 416 20.10 -7.53 4.81
CA LEU A 416 20.45 -6.14 4.54
C LEU A 416 19.15 -5.35 4.40
N TRP A 417 19.19 -4.12 4.91
CA TRP A 417 18.05 -3.21 4.88
C TRP A 417 18.41 -1.95 4.12
N LYS A 418 17.40 -1.30 3.53
CA LYS A 418 17.56 0.01 2.89
C LYS A 418 16.37 0.89 3.24
N GLU A 419 16.64 2.19 3.26
CA GLU A 419 15.65 3.24 3.45
C GLU A 419 15.84 4.26 2.33
N SER A 420 14.76 4.85 1.88
CA SER A 420 14.76 5.85 0.79
C SER A 420 15.57 5.36 -0.41
N ALA A 421 15.31 4.13 -0.82
CA ALA A 421 16.12 3.46 -1.83
C ALA A 421 15.57 3.72 -3.24
N LYS A 422 16.49 3.88 -4.19
CA LYS A 422 16.17 4.04 -5.61
C LYS A 422 15.60 2.74 -6.17
N PRO A 423 14.45 2.76 -6.87
CA PRO A 423 13.88 1.56 -7.50
C PRO A 423 14.75 1.01 -8.63
N VAL A 424 14.49 -0.24 -8.95
CA VAL A 424 14.94 -0.83 -10.22
C VAL A 424 13.80 -0.65 -11.22
N TYR A 425 14.11 -0.12 -12.39
CA TYR A 425 13.11 0.14 -13.42
C TYR A 425 13.13 -1.00 -14.45
N ARG A 426 11.93 -1.45 -14.84
CA ARG A 426 11.73 -2.51 -15.83
C ARG A 426 10.53 -2.16 -16.69
N TRP A 427 10.54 -2.63 -17.94
CA TRP A 427 9.34 -2.64 -18.76
C TRP A 427 8.33 -3.59 -18.14
N PHE A 428 7.08 -3.17 -18.06
CA PHE A 428 6.00 -3.95 -17.46
C PHE A 428 4.71 -3.78 -18.28
N GLY A 429 4.27 -4.86 -18.90
CA GLY A 429 3.05 -4.92 -19.72
C GLY A 429 1.84 -5.48 -18.95
N GLY A 430 1.87 -5.41 -17.60
CA GLY A 430 0.78 -5.90 -16.77
C GLY A 430 0.93 -7.35 -16.29
N PHE A 431 1.96 -8.06 -16.77
CA PHE A 431 2.14 -9.48 -16.48
C PHE A 431 3.47 -9.76 -15.79
N THR A 432 3.49 -10.85 -15.01
CA THR A 432 4.67 -11.32 -14.29
C THR A 432 4.96 -12.77 -14.68
N LYS A 433 6.19 -13.06 -15.05
CA LYS A 433 6.69 -14.42 -15.17
C LYS A 433 7.14 -14.85 -13.77
N ARG A 434 6.86 -16.10 -13.39
CA ARG A 434 7.21 -16.57 -12.05
C ARG A 434 7.55 -18.04 -12.03
N VAL A 435 8.36 -18.40 -11.04
CA VAL A 435 8.65 -19.77 -10.67
C VAL A 435 7.55 -20.27 -9.73
N LEU A 436 7.04 -21.44 -9.98
CA LEU A 436 6.12 -22.14 -9.10
C LEU A 436 6.84 -23.30 -8.41
N LEU A 437 6.32 -23.75 -7.29
CA LEU A 437 6.83 -24.93 -6.59
C LEU A 437 6.86 -26.13 -7.57
N GLY A 438 8.00 -26.76 -7.69
CA GLY A 438 8.22 -27.89 -8.60
C GLY A 438 8.77 -27.51 -9.97
N ASP A 439 8.84 -26.22 -10.31
CA ASP A 439 9.44 -25.79 -11.57
C ASP A 439 10.94 -26.08 -11.58
N LYS A 440 11.42 -26.60 -12.71
CA LYS A 440 12.85 -26.85 -12.92
C LYS A 440 13.61 -25.54 -13.10
N LEU A 441 14.73 -25.44 -12.43
CA LEU A 441 15.60 -24.27 -12.44
C LEU A 441 16.93 -24.63 -13.08
N ASP A 442 17.58 -23.64 -13.69
CA ASP A 442 18.99 -23.76 -14.06
C ASP A 442 19.82 -23.40 -12.83
N LEU A 443 20.34 -24.43 -12.16
CA LEU A 443 21.13 -24.26 -10.94
C LEU A 443 22.52 -23.64 -11.18
N ASN A 444 22.93 -23.52 -12.45
CA ASN A 444 24.20 -22.88 -12.82
C ASN A 444 24.01 -21.40 -13.16
N ALA A 445 22.76 -20.94 -13.27
CA ALA A 445 22.49 -19.53 -13.49
C ALA A 445 22.98 -18.71 -12.29
N PRO A 446 23.61 -17.56 -12.51
CA PRO A 446 24.07 -16.73 -11.39
C PRO A 446 22.92 -16.25 -10.50
N VAL A 447 21.72 -16.12 -11.06
CA VAL A 447 20.52 -15.68 -10.32
C VAL A 447 19.29 -16.39 -10.91
N THR A 448 18.39 -16.82 -10.03
CA THR A 448 17.07 -17.31 -10.41
C THR A 448 16.02 -16.24 -10.08
N ASN A 449 15.34 -15.70 -11.11
CA ASN A 449 14.24 -14.76 -10.90
C ASN A 449 12.96 -15.54 -10.53
N LEU A 450 12.57 -15.49 -9.25
CA LEU A 450 11.33 -16.14 -8.78
C LEU A 450 10.08 -15.41 -9.25
N SER A 451 10.17 -14.10 -9.43
CA SER A 451 9.15 -13.32 -10.12
C SER A 451 9.83 -12.21 -10.91
N GLU A 452 9.38 -11.97 -12.13
CA GLU A 452 10.02 -11.03 -13.06
C GLU A 452 8.94 -10.33 -13.88
N PRO A 453 8.98 -8.98 -13.98
CA PRO A 453 8.02 -8.27 -14.83
C PRO A 453 8.26 -8.61 -16.30
N VAL A 454 7.17 -8.70 -17.06
CA VAL A 454 7.20 -9.00 -18.50
C VAL A 454 6.82 -7.74 -19.26
N GLY A 455 7.61 -7.41 -20.26
CA GLY A 455 7.39 -6.25 -21.11
C GLY A 455 8.65 -5.91 -21.90
N GLY A 456 8.52 -4.97 -22.79
CA GLY A 456 9.66 -4.54 -23.60
C GLY A 456 9.43 -3.21 -24.27
N ARG A 457 10.51 -2.61 -24.74
CA ARG A 457 10.51 -1.30 -25.39
C ARG A 457 9.58 -1.26 -26.63
N THR A 458 9.48 -2.36 -27.32
CA THR A 458 8.66 -2.45 -28.55
C THR A 458 7.22 -2.91 -28.29
N ASP A 459 6.89 -3.28 -27.05
CA ASP A 459 5.54 -3.65 -26.66
C ASP A 459 4.72 -2.38 -26.37
N PRO A 460 3.70 -2.04 -27.17
CA PRO A 460 2.94 -0.80 -26.96
C PRO A 460 2.15 -0.75 -25.66
N ASN A 461 1.96 -1.90 -25.01
CA ASN A 461 1.23 -1.97 -23.74
C ASN A 461 2.14 -1.87 -22.52
N SER A 462 3.47 -1.92 -22.75
CA SER A 462 4.42 -1.85 -21.65
C SER A 462 4.78 -0.41 -21.28
N LYS A 463 4.96 -0.20 -19.97
CA LYS A 463 5.48 1.07 -19.44
C LYS A 463 6.70 0.78 -18.56
N ILE A 464 7.62 1.72 -18.50
CA ILE A 464 8.74 1.66 -17.55
C ILE A 464 8.14 1.86 -16.15
N ALA A 465 8.34 0.89 -15.27
CA ALA A 465 7.73 0.88 -13.94
C ALA A 465 8.76 0.61 -12.85
N PRO A 466 8.54 1.14 -11.63
CA PRO A 466 9.50 0.99 -10.54
C PRO A 466 9.25 -0.30 -9.75
N PHE A 467 10.34 -0.97 -9.37
CA PHE A 467 10.30 -2.19 -8.58
C PHE A 467 11.30 -2.16 -7.44
N LYS A 468 10.90 -2.69 -6.30
CA LYS A 468 11.82 -3.21 -5.30
C LYS A 468 12.28 -4.59 -5.77
N VAL A 469 13.57 -4.87 -5.72
CA VAL A 469 14.09 -6.22 -5.93
C VAL A 469 14.46 -6.79 -4.56
N MET A 470 13.74 -7.83 -4.14
CA MET A 470 14.07 -8.60 -2.94
C MET A 470 14.99 -9.72 -3.37
N LYS A 471 16.21 -9.70 -2.88
CA LYS A 471 17.25 -10.68 -3.20
C LYS A 471 17.41 -11.63 -2.03
N GLY A 472 17.76 -12.88 -2.32
CA GLY A 472 17.97 -13.84 -1.26
C GLY A 472 18.78 -15.06 -1.70
N VAL A 473 19.22 -15.83 -0.71
CA VAL A 473 19.88 -17.13 -0.95
C VAL A 473 19.02 -18.19 -0.28
N GLN A 474 18.57 -19.18 -1.06
CA GLN A 474 17.72 -20.26 -0.56
C GLN A 474 18.10 -21.59 -1.24
N ALA A 475 17.61 -22.69 -0.67
CA ALA A 475 18.06 -24.02 -1.08
C ALA A 475 17.25 -24.56 -2.26
N ALA A 476 17.96 -25.21 -3.17
CA ALA A 476 17.37 -26.00 -4.26
C ALA A 476 17.91 -27.43 -4.18
N ASP A 477 17.11 -28.40 -4.63
CA ASP A 477 17.53 -29.79 -4.73
C ASP A 477 18.60 -29.92 -5.83
N ALA A 478 19.78 -30.41 -5.46
CA ALA A 478 20.94 -30.44 -6.35
C ALA A 478 20.78 -31.39 -7.55
N LYS A 479 19.90 -32.39 -7.44
CA LYS A 479 19.67 -33.38 -8.51
C LYS A 479 18.37 -33.12 -9.26
N HIS A 480 17.32 -32.79 -8.53
CA HIS A 480 16.02 -32.56 -9.15
C HIS A 480 15.88 -31.15 -9.74
N GLY A 481 16.65 -30.18 -9.25
CA GLY A 481 16.70 -28.82 -9.81
C GLY A 481 15.48 -27.97 -9.55
N TYR A 482 14.88 -28.06 -8.36
CA TYR A 482 13.78 -27.19 -7.95
C TYR A 482 13.98 -26.71 -6.51
N LEU A 483 13.26 -25.63 -6.15
CA LEU A 483 13.35 -25.08 -4.79
C LEU A 483 12.87 -26.10 -3.76
N LEU A 484 13.56 -26.14 -2.64
CA LEU A 484 13.19 -26.98 -1.49
C LEU A 484 12.24 -26.21 -0.55
N VAL A 485 11.29 -26.93 0.01
CA VAL A 485 10.41 -26.43 1.07
C VAL A 485 11.01 -26.84 2.40
N PRO A 486 11.51 -25.92 3.22
CA PRO A 486 12.00 -26.29 4.54
C PRO A 486 10.86 -26.32 5.55
N HIS A 487 10.85 -27.33 6.41
CA HIS A 487 10.02 -27.33 7.61
C HIS A 487 10.73 -26.45 8.66
N LEU A 488 10.29 -25.22 8.82
CA LEU A 488 10.98 -24.24 9.68
C LEU A 488 10.44 -24.22 11.10
N PHE A 489 9.10 -24.24 11.23
CA PHE A 489 8.41 -23.98 12.49
C PHE A 489 7.88 -25.29 13.08
N PRO A 490 8.21 -25.60 14.38
CA PRO A 490 7.78 -26.87 14.97
C PRO A 490 6.26 -26.96 15.13
N ARG A 491 5.71 -28.11 14.77
CA ARG A 491 4.27 -28.41 14.90
C ARG A 491 3.85 -28.55 16.36
N ASN A 492 4.77 -29.06 17.19
CA ASN A 492 4.53 -29.29 18.62
C ASN A 492 5.89 -29.43 19.37
N GLU A 493 5.83 -29.72 20.66
CA GLU A 493 7.02 -29.82 21.50
C GLU A 493 7.92 -31.01 21.14
N GLU A 494 7.36 -32.07 20.61
CA GLU A 494 8.10 -33.30 20.25
C GLU A 494 8.72 -33.23 18.84
N ASP A 495 8.39 -32.22 18.07
CA ASP A 495 8.88 -32.08 16.69
C ASP A 495 10.41 -32.00 16.65
N LYS A 496 11.04 -32.96 15.98
CA LYS A 496 12.50 -33.08 15.86
C LYS A 496 13.00 -32.73 14.46
N THR A 497 12.15 -32.30 13.57
CA THR A 497 12.50 -32.02 12.17
C THR A 497 12.54 -30.52 11.85
N ALA A 498 11.79 -29.70 12.60
CA ALA A 498 11.74 -28.27 12.37
C ALA A 498 13.10 -27.60 12.55
N TYR A 499 13.49 -26.79 11.58
CA TYR A 499 14.81 -26.11 11.58
C TYR A 499 14.98 -25.21 12.81
N TRP A 500 13.93 -24.47 13.20
CA TRP A 500 14.01 -23.53 14.33
C TRP A 500 14.20 -24.21 15.68
N LYS A 501 14.08 -25.55 15.69
CA LYS A 501 14.29 -26.33 16.90
C LYS A 501 15.63 -27.11 16.88
N ASN A 502 15.98 -27.72 15.76
CA ASN A 502 17.12 -28.59 15.64
C ASN A 502 18.30 -28.05 14.81
N ARG A 503 18.11 -26.98 14.05
CA ARG A 503 19.15 -26.34 13.21
C ARG A 503 19.76 -27.27 12.16
N ASN A 504 18.98 -28.21 11.67
CA ASN A 504 19.44 -29.21 10.72
C ASN A 504 18.64 -29.07 9.41
N TRP A 505 19.29 -28.49 8.41
CA TRP A 505 18.66 -28.26 7.10
C TRP A 505 18.23 -29.57 6.43
N GLN A 506 19.06 -30.63 6.56
CA GLN A 506 18.76 -31.93 5.95
C GLN A 506 17.41 -32.47 6.46
N LYS A 507 17.20 -32.45 7.77
CA LYS A 507 15.94 -32.90 8.38
C LYS A 507 14.77 -32.00 7.96
N ALA A 508 15.02 -30.69 7.96
CA ALA A 508 13.97 -29.72 7.61
C ALA A 508 13.52 -29.85 6.15
N PHE A 509 14.46 -30.10 5.23
CA PHE A 509 14.12 -30.31 3.82
C PHE A 509 13.44 -31.66 3.61
N THR A 510 13.93 -32.73 4.26
CA THR A 510 13.31 -34.07 4.16
C THR A 510 11.83 -33.99 4.55
N ASP A 511 11.55 -33.43 5.72
CA ASP A 511 10.17 -33.28 6.24
C ASP A 511 9.33 -32.35 5.36
N GLY A 512 9.87 -31.15 5.04
CA GLY A 512 9.14 -30.16 4.27
C GLY A 512 8.76 -30.65 2.87
N MET A 513 9.66 -31.38 2.20
CA MET A 513 9.41 -31.92 0.86
C MET A 513 8.44 -33.10 0.92
N GLU A 514 8.49 -33.92 1.97
CA GLU A 514 7.52 -34.99 2.20
C GLU A 514 6.11 -34.40 2.32
N VAL A 515 5.94 -33.35 3.14
CA VAL A 515 4.65 -32.66 3.30
C VAL A 515 4.20 -32.01 1.98
N ALA A 516 5.15 -31.50 1.21
CA ALA A 516 4.86 -30.91 -0.11
C ALA A 516 4.51 -31.96 -1.18
N GLY A 517 4.65 -33.26 -0.87
CA GLY A 517 4.41 -34.34 -1.81
C GLY A 517 5.42 -34.39 -2.94
N MET A 518 6.65 -33.95 -2.69
CA MET A 518 7.69 -33.85 -3.71
C MET A 518 8.94 -34.62 -3.32
N PRO A 519 9.60 -35.33 -4.27
CA PRO A 519 10.85 -36.02 -3.97
C PRO A 519 11.96 -35.08 -3.51
N TYR A 520 12.79 -35.55 -2.61
CA TYR A 520 14.01 -34.87 -2.23
C TYR A 520 15.18 -35.84 -2.42
N SER A 521 16.19 -35.41 -3.17
CA SER A 521 17.33 -36.27 -3.51
C SER A 521 18.28 -36.56 -2.35
N GLY A 522 18.15 -35.80 -1.26
CA GLY A 522 19.10 -35.87 -0.14
C GLY A 522 20.28 -34.92 -0.29
N GLU A 523 20.36 -34.23 -1.43
CA GLU A 523 21.44 -33.27 -1.70
C GLU A 523 20.85 -31.90 -2.06
N TYR A 524 21.46 -30.85 -1.54
CA TYR A 524 20.97 -29.48 -1.82
C TYR A 524 22.14 -28.54 -2.07
N GLN A 525 21.84 -27.46 -2.79
CA GLN A 525 22.76 -26.33 -2.96
C GLN A 525 22.04 -25.02 -2.73
N TRP A 526 22.79 -24.03 -2.30
CA TRP A 526 22.27 -22.69 -2.06
C TRP A 526 22.37 -21.89 -3.37
N ILE A 527 21.27 -21.27 -3.77
CA ILE A 527 21.22 -20.48 -5.00
C ILE A 527 20.72 -19.08 -4.70
N GLU A 528 21.19 -18.11 -5.46
CA GLU A 528 20.69 -16.73 -5.35
C GLU A 528 19.37 -16.60 -6.10
N THR A 529 18.41 -15.97 -5.44
CA THR A 529 17.05 -15.77 -5.98
C THR A 529 16.63 -14.31 -5.85
N TRP A 530 15.96 -13.82 -6.88
CA TRP A 530 15.44 -12.44 -6.90
C TRP A 530 13.93 -12.46 -7.11
N MET A 531 13.22 -11.50 -6.46
CA MET A 531 11.78 -11.25 -6.68
C MET A 531 11.56 -9.76 -6.90
N TYR A 532 10.86 -9.44 -7.97
CA TYR A 532 10.48 -8.06 -8.27
C TYR A 532 9.10 -7.77 -7.66
N TRP A 533 9.03 -6.72 -6.83
CA TRP A 533 7.80 -6.27 -6.18
C TRP A 533 7.47 -4.87 -6.68
N ARG A 534 6.34 -4.73 -7.34
CA ARG A 534 5.87 -3.46 -7.89
C ARG A 534 5.58 -2.48 -6.73
N LEU A 535 5.92 -1.22 -6.93
CA LEU A 535 5.65 -0.13 -5.97
C LEU A 535 4.33 0.54 -6.36
N HIS A 536 3.44 0.74 -5.40
CA HIS A 536 2.10 1.32 -5.62
C HIS A 536 1.72 2.35 -4.56
N HIS A 537 2.33 2.30 -3.39
CA HIS A 537 2.01 3.14 -2.24
C HIS A 537 3.16 4.09 -1.95
N GLU A 538 3.04 4.90 -0.91
CA GLU A 538 4.01 5.94 -0.59
C GLU A 538 4.21 6.89 -1.77
N VAL A 539 3.10 7.29 -2.42
CA VAL A 539 3.12 8.23 -3.55
C VAL A 539 3.45 9.63 -3.01
N MET A 540 4.44 10.28 -3.59
CA MET A 540 4.89 11.61 -3.14
C MET A 540 4.03 12.73 -3.71
N PRO A 541 3.95 13.88 -3.01
CA PRO A 541 3.35 15.08 -3.60
C PRO A 541 4.00 15.44 -4.94
N ALA A 542 3.23 16.04 -5.84
CA ALA A 542 3.68 16.35 -7.21
C ALA A 542 4.99 17.13 -7.25
N GLY A 543 5.19 18.07 -6.32
CA GLY A 543 6.44 18.84 -6.23
C GLY A 543 7.69 18.03 -5.87
N MET A 544 7.50 16.78 -5.43
CA MET A 544 8.60 15.86 -5.09
C MET A 544 8.81 14.78 -6.16
N ALA A 545 8.03 14.80 -7.23
CA ALA A 545 8.18 13.86 -8.35
C ALA A 545 9.52 14.05 -9.04
N LEU A 546 10.00 13.02 -9.76
CA LEU A 546 11.26 13.12 -10.50
C LEU A 546 11.20 14.26 -11.52
N SER A 547 12.22 15.08 -11.52
CA SER A 547 12.41 16.14 -12.50
C SER A 547 13.05 15.59 -13.79
N CYS A 548 13.01 16.38 -14.85
CA CYS A 548 13.59 15.99 -16.14
C CYS A 548 15.07 15.60 -16.01
N VAL A 549 15.85 16.41 -15.26
CA VAL A 549 17.29 16.18 -15.13
C VAL A 549 17.64 14.93 -14.30
N GLN A 550 16.73 14.47 -13.46
CA GLN A 550 16.98 13.25 -12.69
C GLN A 550 16.89 12.00 -13.57
N CYS A 551 16.07 12.04 -14.60
CA CYS A 551 15.96 10.96 -15.59
C CYS A 551 16.89 11.21 -16.78
N HIS A 552 16.85 12.42 -17.33
CA HIS A 552 17.63 12.82 -18.50
C HIS A 552 18.88 13.57 -18.02
N SER A 553 19.87 12.82 -17.57
CA SER A 553 21.11 13.39 -17.02
C SER A 553 21.85 14.25 -18.02
N SER A 554 21.61 14.03 -19.32
CA SER A 554 22.16 14.86 -20.40
C SER A 554 21.68 16.32 -20.32
N LEU A 555 20.58 16.58 -19.60
CA LEU A 555 20.09 17.95 -19.39
C LEU A 555 20.79 18.64 -18.21
N ALA A 556 21.53 17.89 -17.40
CA ALA A 556 22.27 18.47 -16.27
C ALA A 556 23.50 19.23 -16.76
N GLY A 557 23.82 20.31 -16.09
CA GLY A 557 24.97 21.13 -16.42
C GLY A 557 24.71 22.06 -17.61
N GLU A 558 25.69 22.25 -18.46
CA GLU A 558 25.64 23.17 -19.60
C GLU A 558 24.84 22.62 -20.80
N ARG A 559 24.31 21.41 -20.70
CA ARG A 559 23.62 20.74 -21.80
C ARG A 559 22.11 20.90 -21.71
N THR A 560 21.66 22.12 -21.73
CA THR A 560 20.21 22.41 -21.76
C THR A 560 19.70 22.29 -23.21
N CYS A 561 18.39 22.24 -23.37
CA CYS A 561 17.77 22.20 -24.70
C CYS A 561 18.21 23.39 -25.56
N ASP A 562 18.49 24.52 -24.95
CA ASP A 562 19.01 25.72 -25.61
C ASP A 562 20.27 25.42 -26.43
N ARG A 563 21.12 24.53 -25.97
CA ARG A 563 22.39 24.23 -26.62
C ARG A 563 22.20 23.42 -27.92
N CYS A 564 21.23 22.51 -27.93
CA CYS A 564 20.89 21.73 -29.13
C CYS A 564 20.01 22.52 -30.10
N HIS A 565 19.23 23.46 -29.57
CA HIS A 565 18.28 24.26 -30.36
C HIS A 565 18.72 25.72 -30.53
N GLN A 566 19.96 26.05 -30.17
CA GLN A 566 20.50 27.42 -30.25
C GLN A 566 20.44 27.99 -31.68
N ASP A 567 20.63 27.13 -32.65
CA ASP A 567 20.65 27.53 -34.06
C ASP A 567 19.29 27.38 -34.77
N SER A 568 18.32 26.75 -34.13
CA SER A 568 16.98 26.69 -34.70
C SER A 568 16.20 27.94 -34.27
N ARG A 569 16.29 28.99 -35.05
CA ARG A 569 15.54 30.24 -34.84
C ARG A 569 14.01 30.04 -34.87
N GLN A 570 13.57 28.77 -34.79
CA GLN A 570 12.16 28.42 -34.89
C GLN A 570 11.45 28.26 -33.55
N VAL A 571 12.19 28.18 -32.44
CA VAL A 571 11.55 28.02 -31.13
C VAL A 571 12.13 29.00 -30.14
N ASP A 572 11.35 30.01 -29.79
CA ASP A 572 11.69 30.93 -28.72
C ASP A 572 11.23 30.33 -27.39
N PHE A 573 12.17 29.65 -26.73
CA PHE A 573 11.90 28.99 -25.44
C PHE A 573 11.50 29.98 -24.34
N LYS A 574 11.94 31.25 -24.43
CA LYS A 574 11.56 32.29 -23.48
C LYS A 574 10.10 32.69 -23.63
N SER A 575 9.60 32.73 -24.87
CA SER A 575 8.19 33.03 -25.09
C SER A 575 7.27 31.85 -24.82
N LEU A 576 7.82 30.62 -24.91
CA LEU A 576 7.09 29.38 -24.63
C LEU A 576 7.09 29.04 -23.14
N ALA A 577 8.10 29.48 -22.40
CA ALA A 577 8.10 29.38 -20.94
C ALA A 577 7.19 30.46 -20.41
N HIS A 578 6.02 30.07 -20.00
CA HIS A 578 4.97 30.97 -19.50
C HIS A 578 5.50 32.13 -18.64
N LYS A 579 5.35 33.35 -19.14
CA LYS A 579 5.42 34.60 -18.36
C LYS A 579 6.44 34.60 -17.21
N GLY A 580 7.73 34.40 -17.53
CA GLY A 580 8.80 34.51 -16.56
C GLY A 580 9.33 33.22 -15.99
N THR A 581 8.82 32.07 -16.42
CA THR A 581 9.41 30.77 -16.07
C THR A 581 10.57 30.50 -17.04
N ASP A 582 11.77 30.47 -16.55
CA ASP A 582 12.92 30.15 -17.39
C ASP A 582 13.00 28.63 -17.62
N PHE A 583 13.80 28.24 -18.58
CA PHE A 583 13.98 26.83 -18.94
C PHE A 583 14.57 26.01 -17.78
N SER A 584 15.44 26.63 -17.01
CA SER A 584 16.02 25.99 -15.81
C SER A 584 14.91 25.54 -14.84
N PHE A 585 13.91 26.41 -14.60
CA PHE A 585 12.76 26.05 -13.77
C PHE A 585 12.02 24.83 -14.33
N MET A 586 11.84 24.76 -15.65
CA MET A 586 11.13 23.63 -16.27
C MET A 586 11.86 22.30 -16.04
N VAL A 587 13.18 22.25 -16.26
CA VAL A 587 13.91 20.98 -16.17
C VAL A 587 14.18 20.56 -14.72
N THR A 588 14.23 21.51 -13.80
CA THR A 588 14.44 21.23 -12.37
C THR A 588 13.13 21.19 -11.59
N GLN A 589 12.04 21.66 -12.20
CA GLN A 589 10.73 21.85 -11.54
C GLN A 589 10.85 22.81 -10.34
N GLY A 590 11.67 23.85 -10.50
CA GLY A 590 11.86 24.89 -9.49
C GLY A 590 12.79 24.53 -8.34
N ARG A 591 13.33 23.31 -8.33
CA ARG A 591 14.30 22.92 -7.31
C ARG A 591 15.68 23.50 -7.64
N ASP A 592 16.46 23.78 -6.61
CA ASP A 592 17.85 24.25 -6.80
C ASP A 592 18.66 23.11 -7.46
N VAL A 593 19.43 23.47 -8.50
CA VAL A 593 20.28 22.50 -9.19
C VAL A 593 21.26 21.82 -8.21
N SER A 594 21.73 22.56 -7.21
CA SER A 594 22.63 22.00 -6.19
C SER A 594 21.97 20.90 -5.35
N GLU A 595 20.65 20.96 -5.16
CA GLU A 595 19.90 19.91 -4.47
C GLU A 595 19.78 18.65 -5.32
N LEU A 596 19.93 18.77 -6.63
CA LEU A 596 19.83 17.66 -7.56
C LEU A 596 21.20 17.03 -7.89
N VAL A 597 22.29 17.64 -7.43
CA VAL A 597 23.64 17.10 -7.63
C VAL A 597 23.74 15.71 -6.99
N GLY A 598 24.17 14.72 -7.77
CA GLY A 598 24.26 13.34 -7.32
C GLY A 598 22.94 12.56 -7.36
N THR A 599 21.84 13.22 -7.77
CA THR A 599 20.54 12.55 -7.89
C THR A 599 20.14 12.28 -9.35
N THR A 600 21.03 12.56 -10.30
CA THR A 600 20.83 12.26 -11.72
C THR A 600 20.98 10.74 -11.97
N ASP A 601 20.68 10.30 -13.18
CA ASP A 601 20.79 8.90 -13.60
C ASP A 601 19.86 7.97 -12.81
N TYR A 602 18.64 8.42 -12.54
CA TYR A 602 17.63 7.57 -11.89
C TYR A 602 17.27 6.36 -12.75
N ILE A 603 17.29 6.51 -14.07
CA ILE A 603 16.93 5.43 -14.99
C ILE A 603 18.14 5.03 -15.84
N ASP A 604 18.49 3.78 -15.80
CA ASP A 604 19.48 3.17 -16.70
C ASP A 604 18.77 2.84 -18.02
N PHE A 605 18.82 3.76 -18.96
CA PHE A 605 18.16 3.63 -20.25
C PHE A 605 18.73 2.47 -21.10
N GLU A 606 20.02 2.17 -20.97
CA GLU A 606 20.63 1.08 -21.74
C GLU A 606 20.08 -0.27 -21.28
N SER A 607 19.90 -0.47 -19.98
CA SER A 607 19.28 -1.69 -19.45
C SER A 607 17.83 -1.87 -19.87
N LEU A 608 17.18 -0.79 -20.34
CA LEU A 608 15.80 -0.80 -20.83
C LEU A 608 15.74 -0.92 -22.37
N GLY A 609 16.90 -1.09 -23.03
CA GLY A 609 17.00 -1.30 -24.48
C GLY A 609 17.07 -0.03 -25.33
N TYR A 610 17.40 1.10 -24.72
CA TYR A 610 17.68 2.34 -25.47
C TYR A 610 19.18 2.43 -25.79
N GLN A 611 19.53 3.26 -26.76
CA GLN A 611 20.92 3.52 -27.12
C GLN A 611 21.55 4.65 -26.26
N GLY A 612 21.04 4.82 -25.04
CA GLY A 612 21.39 5.91 -24.16
C GLY A 612 20.16 6.78 -23.87
N ASP A 613 20.37 8.01 -23.43
CA ASP A 613 19.28 8.92 -23.04
C ASP A 613 18.34 9.16 -24.26
N PRO A 614 17.05 8.78 -24.17
CA PRO A 614 16.13 8.94 -25.30
C PRO A 614 15.87 10.41 -25.71
N ILE A 615 16.21 11.39 -24.89
CA ILE A 615 16.11 12.79 -25.31
C ILE A 615 17.15 13.12 -26.40
N LEU A 616 18.26 12.38 -26.42
CA LEU A 616 19.33 12.54 -27.43
C LEU A 616 19.18 11.54 -28.59
N HIS A 617 18.70 10.34 -28.30
CA HIS A 617 18.72 9.21 -29.25
C HIS A 617 17.33 8.78 -29.72
N GLY A 618 16.29 9.49 -29.28
CA GLY A 618 14.91 9.16 -29.61
C GLY A 618 14.29 8.16 -28.64
N GLY A 619 13.01 8.37 -28.35
CA GLY A 619 12.25 7.55 -27.44
C GLY A 619 11.34 6.54 -28.14
N ARG A 620 10.49 5.90 -27.36
CA ARG A 620 9.46 4.99 -27.86
C ARG A 620 8.21 5.77 -28.32
N PHE A 621 7.57 5.27 -29.35
CA PHE A 621 6.26 5.78 -29.77
C PHE A 621 5.16 4.81 -29.34
N LYS A 622 4.07 5.31 -28.83
CA LYS A 622 2.90 4.48 -28.45
C LYS A 622 2.34 3.75 -29.67
N LYS A 623 2.28 4.47 -30.80
CA LYS A 623 2.01 3.86 -32.11
C LYS A 623 3.26 4.00 -32.93
N LEU A 624 3.80 2.88 -33.37
CA LEU A 624 5.00 2.89 -34.19
C LEU A 624 4.71 3.63 -35.50
N PRO A 625 5.64 4.48 -35.98
CA PRO A 625 5.45 5.14 -37.25
C PRO A 625 5.22 4.11 -38.38
N MET A 626 4.44 4.50 -39.36
CA MET A 626 4.19 3.64 -40.55
C MET A 626 5.52 3.28 -41.18
N GLY A 627 5.76 1.98 -41.37
CA GLY A 627 7.03 1.49 -41.91
C GLY A 627 8.09 1.10 -40.91
N TYR A 628 7.85 1.36 -39.60
CA TYR A 628 8.79 0.92 -38.56
C TYR A 628 8.77 -0.61 -38.46
N LYS A 629 9.95 -1.21 -38.53
CA LYS A 629 10.12 -2.65 -38.24
C LYS A 629 10.73 -2.82 -36.89
N ALA A 630 10.03 -3.52 -36.00
CA ALA A 630 10.59 -3.86 -34.70
C ALA A 630 11.87 -4.69 -34.90
N GLU A 631 12.93 -4.31 -34.23
CA GLU A 631 14.13 -5.14 -34.19
C GLU A 631 13.77 -6.40 -33.40
N GLN A 632 14.02 -7.57 -33.99
CA GLN A 632 13.72 -8.87 -33.41
C GLN A 632 14.72 -9.22 -32.29
#